data_2758fcccd398c4032ba6015f389d8310
#
_entry.id   2758fcccd398c4032ba6015f389d8310
#
_cell.length_a   1.000
_cell.length_b   1.000
_cell.length_c   1.000
_cell.angle_alpha   90.00
_cell.angle_beta   90.00
_cell.angle_gamma   90.00
#
_symmetry.space_group_name_H-M   'P 1'
#
loop_
_entity.id
_entity.type
_entity.pdbx_description
1 polymer ?
#
loop_
_entity_poly.entity_id
_entity_poly.type
_entity_poly.pdbx_seq_one_letter_code
_entity_poly.pdbx_strand_id
1 'polypeptide(L)' 'MDYLPKDPAILVSSVNILLRDEEFDTLESLCYPFSRYPQEIKNYLQEKGYVWSEQQKQFRPIGYDA' A
#
# COMPACT_ATOMS: atom_id res chain seq x y z
N MET A 1 6.72 -0.28 -14.04
CA MET A 1 5.90 -1.43 -13.60
C MET A 1 4.46 -1.17 -14.06
N ASP A 2 3.91 -2.09 -14.84
CA ASP A 2 2.59 -1.88 -15.44
C ASP A 2 1.44 -2.30 -14.53
N TYR A 3 1.74 -3.00 -13.46
CA TYR A 3 0.73 -3.48 -12.53
C TYR A 3 1.36 -3.69 -11.16
N LEU A 4 0.51 -3.72 -10.13
CA LEU A 4 0.98 -3.99 -8.78
C LEU A 4 1.10 -5.49 -8.55
N PRO A 5 2.12 -5.93 -7.79
CA PRO A 5 2.29 -7.35 -7.49
C PRO A 5 1.10 -7.92 -6.71
N LYS A 6 0.88 -9.22 -6.84
CA LYS A 6 -0.17 -9.91 -6.08
C LYS A 6 0.32 -10.41 -4.72
N ASP A 7 1.62 -10.67 -4.59
CA ASP A 7 2.18 -11.15 -3.33
C ASP A 7 2.07 -10.03 -2.28
N PRO A 8 1.47 -10.31 -1.10
CA PRO A 8 1.25 -9.25 -0.11
C PRO A 8 2.53 -8.57 0.33
N ALA A 9 3.60 -9.31 0.59
CA ALA A 9 4.84 -8.71 1.05
C ALA A 9 5.46 -7.83 -0.03
N ILE A 10 5.44 -8.30 -1.28
CA ILE A 10 6.00 -7.53 -2.39
C ILE A 10 5.10 -6.33 -2.67
N LEU A 11 3.78 -6.49 -2.59
CA LEU A 11 2.85 -5.40 -2.78
C LEU A 11 3.07 -4.29 -1.75
N VAL A 12 3.22 -4.66 -0.48
CA VAL A 12 3.49 -3.68 0.58
C VAL A 12 4.80 -2.94 0.30
N SER A 13 5.85 -3.66 -0.05
CA SER A 13 7.14 -3.05 -0.34
C SER A 13 7.05 -2.09 -1.51
N SER A 14 6.36 -2.50 -2.58
CA SER A 14 6.21 -1.67 -3.78
C SER A 14 5.44 -0.39 -3.47
N VAL A 15 4.31 -0.51 -2.78
CA VAL A 15 3.49 0.65 -2.43
C VAL A 15 4.26 1.60 -1.54
N ASN A 16 4.93 1.07 -0.51
CA ASN A 16 5.66 1.90 0.43
C ASN A 16 6.81 2.65 -0.24
N ILE A 17 7.52 2.00 -1.16
CA ILE A 17 8.61 2.64 -1.88
C ILE A 17 8.09 3.79 -2.75
N LEU A 18 7.00 3.55 -3.49
CA LEU A 18 6.43 4.57 -4.36
C LEU A 18 5.97 5.79 -3.57
N LEU A 19 5.39 5.57 -2.39
CA LEU A 19 4.95 6.67 -1.55
C LEU A 19 6.12 7.39 -0.88
N ARG A 20 7.14 6.63 -0.45
CA ARG A 20 8.31 7.20 0.19
C ARG A 20 9.11 8.05 -0.78
N ASP A 21 9.22 7.63 -2.03
CA ASP A 21 9.97 8.35 -3.05
C ASP A 21 9.19 9.54 -3.62
N GLU A 22 7.99 9.76 -3.08
CA GLU A 22 7.15 10.91 -3.45
C GLU A 22 6.70 10.89 -4.92
N GLU A 23 6.71 9.74 -5.56
CA GLU A 23 6.12 9.61 -6.88
C GLU A 23 4.61 9.78 -6.83
N PHE A 24 4.01 9.47 -5.68
CA PHE A 24 2.58 9.67 -5.44
C PHE A 24 2.39 10.24 -4.04
N ASP A 25 1.48 11.21 -3.93
CA ASP A 25 1.21 11.86 -2.65
C ASP A 25 0.26 11.08 -1.76
N THR A 26 -0.62 10.29 -2.37
CA THR A 26 -1.65 9.56 -1.63
C THR A 26 -1.77 8.16 -2.19
N LEU A 27 -2.41 7.27 -1.41
CA LEU A 27 -2.68 5.93 -1.89
C LEU A 27 -3.63 5.96 -3.09
N GLU A 28 -4.58 6.89 -3.08
CA GLU A 28 -5.51 7.05 -4.19
C GLU A 28 -4.78 7.39 -5.49
N SER A 29 -3.86 8.34 -5.43
CA SER A 29 -3.13 8.74 -6.64
C SER A 29 -2.20 7.63 -7.12
N LEU A 30 -1.70 6.80 -6.21
CA LEU A 30 -0.89 5.65 -6.58
C LEU A 30 -1.72 4.58 -7.27
N CYS A 31 -2.92 4.31 -6.76
CA CYS A 31 -3.76 3.24 -7.27
C CYS A 31 -4.36 3.58 -8.64
N TYR A 32 -4.56 4.84 -8.92
CA TYR A 32 -5.24 5.27 -10.14
C TYR A 32 -4.56 4.75 -11.41
N PRO A 33 -3.25 4.98 -11.62
CA PRO A 33 -2.59 4.50 -12.84
C PRO A 33 -2.53 2.98 -12.96
N PHE A 34 -2.70 2.25 -11.86
CA PHE A 34 -2.69 0.79 -11.87
C PHE A 34 -4.10 0.20 -11.97
N SER A 35 -5.12 1.05 -12.11
CA SER A 35 -6.53 0.63 -12.17
C SER A 35 -6.94 -0.19 -10.95
N ARG A 36 -6.47 0.20 -9.78
CA ARG A 36 -6.80 -0.45 -8.51
C ARG A 36 -7.56 0.53 -7.62
N TYR A 37 -8.29 -0.01 -6.66
CA TYR A 37 -9.06 0.78 -5.71
C TYR A 37 -8.34 0.80 -4.36
N PRO A 38 -8.13 1.98 -3.75
CA PRO A 38 -7.41 2.05 -2.46
C PRO A 38 -8.03 1.16 -1.39
N GLN A 39 -9.37 1.17 -1.30
CA GLN A 39 -10.05 0.37 -0.28
C GLN A 39 -9.85 -1.13 -0.52
N GLU A 40 -9.81 -1.55 -1.78
CA GLU A 40 -9.54 -2.94 -2.12
C GLU A 40 -8.17 -3.37 -1.63
N ILE A 41 -7.16 -2.52 -1.87
CA ILE A 41 -5.79 -2.81 -1.44
C ILE A 41 -5.70 -2.84 0.07
N LYS A 42 -6.34 -1.88 0.75
CA LYS A 42 -6.36 -1.87 2.22
C LYS A 42 -6.99 -3.13 2.77
N ASN A 43 -8.13 -3.54 2.21
CA ASN A 43 -8.83 -4.74 2.68
C ASN A 43 -7.99 -5.99 2.45
N TYR A 44 -7.41 -6.12 1.26
CA TYR A 44 -6.60 -7.26 0.92
C TYR A 44 -5.40 -7.39 1.85
N LEU A 45 -4.69 -6.29 2.06
CA LEU A 45 -3.49 -6.32 2.90
C LEU A 45 -3.84 -6.50 4.37
N GLN A 46 -4.99 -5.99 4.82
CA GLN A 46 -5.43 -6.21 6.19
C GLN A 46 -5.65 -7.70 6.45
N GLU A 47 -6.20 -8.42 5.50
CA GLU A 47 -6.35 -9.87 5.61
C GLU A 47 -5.01 -10.59 5.67
N LYS A 48 -3.98 -9.99 5.10
CA LYS A 48 -2.64 -10.60 5.05
C LYS A 48 -1.73 -10.11 6.18
N GLY A 49 -2.26 -9.32 7.10
CA GLY A 49 -1.51 -8.90 8.27
C GLY A 49 -0.85 -7.53 8.16
N TYR A 50 -1.32 -6.69 7.25
CA TYR A 50 -0.78 -5.33 7.09
C TYR A 50 -1.91 -4.33 7.18
N VAL A 51 -1.65 -3.20 7.87
CA VAL A 51 -2.62 -2.13 8.01
C VAL A 51 -2.05 -0.82 7.47
N TRP A 52 -2.94 0.03 6.98
CA TRP A 52 -2.55 1.34 6.47
C TRP A 52 -2.32 2.30 7.64
N SER A 53 -1.15 2.96 7.63
CA SER A 53 -0.85 4.00 8.60
C SER A 53 -1.01 5.37 7.93
N GLU A 54 -2.05 6.11 8.30
CA GLU A 54 -2.27 7.46 7.77
C GLU A 54 -1.15 8.40 8.18
N GLN A 55 -0.64 8.22 9.39
CA GLN A 55 0.40 9.10 9.92
C GLN A 55 1.70 8.95 9.14
N GLN A 56 2.05 7.71 8.78
CA GLN A 56 3.29 7.44 8.06
C GLN A 56 3.09 7.35 6.56
N LYS A 57 1.85 7.28 6.10
CA LYS A 57 1.49 7.08 4.70
C LYS A 57 2.15 5.83 4.14
N GLN A 58 2.08 4.75 4.90
CA GLN A 58 2.67 3.48 4.54
C GLN A 58 1.84 2.35 5.13
N PHE A 59 2.01 1.14 4.59
CA PHE A 59 1.47 -0.06 5.20
C PHE A 59 2.47 -0.59 6.23
N ARG A 60 1.94 -1.05 7.35
CA ARG A 60 2.74 -1.60 8.44
C ARG A 60 2.18 -2.94 8.87
N PRO A 61 3.02 -3.86 9.39
CA PRO A 61 2.50 -5.10 9.97
C PRO A 61 1.56 -4.80 11.13
N ILE A 62 0.52 -5.63 11.28
CA ILE A 62 -0.40 -5.49 12.40
C ILE A 62 0.39 -5.62 13.70
N GLY A 63 0.17 -4.67 14.62
CA GLY A 63 0.87 -4.65 15.89
C GLY A 63 2.18 -3.88 15.89
N TYR A 64 2.56 -3.33 14.74
CA TYR A 64 3.82 -2.59 14.65
C TYR A 64 3.85 -1.40 15.61
N ASP A 65 2.71 -0.73 15.78
CA ASP A 65 2.60 0.44 16.64
C ASP A 65 2.04 0.12 18.03
N ALA A 66 1.96 -1.14 18.36
CA ALA A 66 1.39 -1.56 19.64
C ALA A 66 2.29 -1.22 20.81
#